data_d58d0ba3fe27f60a70d0124ab45ed1ca
#
_entry.id   d58d0ba3fe27f60a70d0124ab45ed1ca
#
_cell.length_a   1.000
_cell.length_b   1.000
_cell.length_c   1.000
_cell.angle_alpha   90.00
_cell.angle_beta   90.00
_cell.angle_gamma   90.00
#
_symmetry.space_group_name_H-M   'P 1'
#
loop_
_entity.id
_entity.type
_entity.pdbx_description
1 polymer ?
#
loop_
_entity_poly.entity_id
_entity_poly.type
_entity_poly.pdbx_seq_one_letter_code
_entity_poly.pdbx_strand_id
1 'polypeptide(L)'
;MIPTTAQLGGEAETYRALAEKISNTIRVAVPGIVTAFNASAQTVSVQPSIRERVKNQDGTSTETPLPILLDVPICLPRAGGFALTMPVKVGDECLVVFADNCINAWFSSGGVQGQEEKRRHDLSDAFAILGTWSQPNRITGFLSDGAQLKSLRGGATITIKDNEIDIDAQTVKINGTTIELNGSSVKAKGTEIP
;
A
#
# COMPACT_ATOMS: atom_id res chain seq x y z
N MET A 1 35.26 14.24 11.75
CA MET A 1 36.29 13.92 12.76
C MET A 1 35.69 12.89 13.71
N ILE A 2 36.27 11.69 13.83
CA ILE A 2 35.78 10.65 14.75
C ILE A 2 36.23 11.07 16.16
N PRO A 3 35.32 11.16 17.15
CA PRO A 3 35.69 11.52 18.52
C PRO A 3 36.73 10.54 19.08
N THR A 4 37.67 11.06 19.85
CA THR A 4 38.76 10.26 20.43
C THR A 4 38.26 9.11 21.32
N THR A 5 37.09 9.27 21.95
CA THR A 5 36.40 8.24 22.74
C THR A 5 35.93 7.05 21.89
N ALA A 6 35.55 7.29 20.63
CA ALA A 6 35.18 6.23 19.67
C ALA A 6 36.40 5.43 19.19
N GLN A 7 37.60 6.04 19.21
CA GLN A 7 38.85 5.36 18.85
C GLN A 7 39.42 4.50 19.99
N LEU A 8 39.01 4.77 21.24
CA LEU A 8 39.49 4.05 22.42
C LEU A 8 38.59 2.86 22.82
N GLY A 9 37.49 2.60 22.10
CA GLY A 9 36.65 1.42 22.27
C GLY A 9 36.01 1.27 23.65
N GLY A 10 35.56 2.41 24.24
CA GLY A 10 34.88 2.37 25.55
C GLY A 10 33.55 1.61 25.46
N GLU A 11 33.13 0.95 26.58
CA GLU A 11 31.87 0.18 26.66
C GLU A 11 30.67 0.99 26.15
N ALA A 12 30.57 2.28 26.46
CA ALA A 12 29.49 3.15 26.00
C ALA A 12 29.43 3.30 24.47
N GLU A 13 30.57 3.33 23.78
CA GLU A 13 30.62 3.40 22.33
C GLU A 13 30.25 2.04 21.70
N THR A 14 30.65 0.94 22.32
CA THR A 14 30.24 -0.40 21.91
C THR A 14 28.70 -0.57 22.00
N TYR A 15 28.09 -0.13 23.09
CA TYR A 15 26.64 -0.17 23.25
C TYR A 15 25.91 0.73 22.25
N ARG A 16 26.45 1.91 21.95
CA ARG A 16 25.90 2.81 20.92
C ARG A 16 25.97 2.20 19.53
N ALA A 17 27.12 1.63 19.17
CA ALA A 17 27.31 0.97 17.89
C ALA A 17 26.37 -0.25 17.74
N LEU A 18 26.18 -1.02 18.82
CA LEU A 18 25.25 -2.14 18.86
C LEU A 18 23.80 -1.66 18.70
N ALA A 19 23.38 -0.64 19.43
CA ALA A 19 22.04 -0.06 19.35
C ALA A 19 21.77 0.53 17.95
N GLU A 20 22.72 1.21 17.35
CA GLU A 20 22.64 1.72 15.99
C GLU A 20 22.53 0.60 14.97
N LYS A 21 23.31 -0.48 15.12
CA LYS A 21 23.22 -1.67 14.27
C LYS A 21 21.86 -2.33 14.36
N ILE A 22 21.32 -2.53 15.57
CA ILE A 22 19.99 -3.10 15.79
C ILE A 22 18.94 -2.21 15.14
N SER A 23 18.96 -0.91 15.41
CA SER A 23 18.00 0.05 14.84
C SER A 23 18.01 0.05 13.31
N ASN A 24 19.18 -0.05 12.69
CA ASN A 24 19.34 -0.07 11.24
C ASN A 24 18.93 -1.40 10.59
N THR A 25 18.80 -2.48 11.37
CA THR A 25 18.35 -3.79 10.87
C THR A 25 16.85 -4.03 11.01
N ILE A 26 16.16 -3.28 11.87
CA ILE A 26 14.71 -3.40 12.05
C ILE A 26 14.00 -2.71 10.89
N ARG A 27 13.29 -3.49 10.07
CA ARG A 27 12.48 -3.00 8.98
C ARG A 27 11.02 -2.92 9.42
N VAL A 28 10.41 -1.74 9.28
CA VAL A 28 9.01 -1.49 9.67
C VAL A 28 8.15 -1.27 8.44
N ALA A 29 8.45 -0.24 7.66
CA ALA A 29 7.73 0.07 6.44
C ALA A 29 8.61 0.88 5.48
N VAL A 30 8.34 0.75 4.18
CA VAL A 30 9.04 1.50 3.13
C VAL A 30 8.07 1.76 1.97
N PRO A 31 8.07 2.93 1.34
CA PRO A 31 7.35 3.13 0.09
C PRO A 31 7.95 2.25 -1.01
N GLY A 32 7.09 1.74 -1.90
CA GLY A 32 7.50 0.88 -2.99
C GLY A 32 6.71 1.12 -4.27
N ILE A 33 7.22 0.59 -5.37
CA ILE A 33 6.61 0.66 -6.70
C ILE A 33 6.35 -0.76 -7.16
N VAL A 34 5.13 -1.04 -7.59
CA VAL A 34 4.72 -2.33 -8.15
C VAL A 34 5.45 -2.57 -9.47
N THR A 35 6.17 -3.69 -9.57
CA THR A 35 6.88 -4.12 -10.77
C THR A 35 6.19 -5.27 -11.50
N ALA A 36 5.35 -6.06 -10.79
CA ALA A 36 4.50 -7.11 -11.34
C ALA A 36 3.28 -7.34 -10.46
N PHE A 37 2.20 -7.85 -11.03
CA PHE A 37 0.98 -8.24 -10.31
C PHE A 37 0.51 -9.62 -10.74
N ASN A 38 0.28 -10.49 -9.78
CA ASN A 38 -0.33 -11.80 -9.96
C ASN A 38 -1.78 -11.76 -9.45
N ALA A 39 -2.74 -11.67 -10.37
CA ALA A 39 -4.16 -11.55 -10.02
C ALA A 39 -4.73 -12.83 -9.38
N SER A 40 -4.22 -14.01 -9.72
CA SER A 40 -4.69 -15.28 -9.16
C SER A 40 -4.23 -15.49 -7.72
N ALA A 41 -2.99 -15.13 -7.41
CA ALA A 41 -2.43 -15.18 -6.06
C ALA A 41 -2.76 -13.93 -5.23
N GLN A 42 -3.23 -12.83 -5.87
CA GLN A 42 -3.43 -11.52 -5.26
C GLN A 42 -2.15 -11.00 -4.59
N THR A 43 -1.01 -11.17 -5.27
CA THR A 43 0.31 -10.72 -4.83
C THR A 43 0.93 -9.76 -5.84
N VAL A 44 1.86 -8.97 -5.36
CA VAL A 44 2.67 -8.07 -6.18
C VAL A 44 4.15 -8.32 -5.99
N SER A 45 4.95 -8.03 -7.04
CA SER A 45 6.37 -7.80 -6.86
C SER A 45 6.60 -6.30 -6.68
N VAL A 46 7.40 -5.91 -5.70
CA VAL A 46 7.60 -4.50 -5.34
C VAL A 46 9.08 -4.15 -5.30
N GLN A 47 9.45 -3.06 -5.97
CA GLN A 47 10.75 -2.43 -5.80
C GLN A 47 10.64 -1.38 -4.68
N PRO A 48 11.32 -1.57 -3.53
CA PRO A 48 11.40 -0.51 -2.52
C PRO A 48 12.00 0.77 -3.11
N SER A 49 11.40 1.92 -2.80
CA SER A 49 11.75 3.21 -3.41
C SER A 49 12.88 3.94 -2.69
N ILE A 50 13.24 3.49 -1.48
CA ILE A 50 14.33 4.07 -0.70
C ILE A 50 15.56 3.18 -0.81
N ARG A 51 16.69 3.78 -1.16
CA ARG A 51 18.00 3.11 -1.24
C ARG A 51 18.65 3.08 0.13
N GLU A 52 19.36 2.02 0.43
CA GLU A 52 20.19 1.93 1.63
C GLU A 52 21.55 2.59 1.40
N ARG A 53 22.02 3.28 2.43
CA ARG A 53 23.38 3.83 2.44
C ARG A 53 24.31 2.83 3.07
N VAL A 54 25.14 2.19 2.27
CA VAL A 54 26.16 1.24 2.69
C VAL A 54 27.51 1.96 2.84
N LYS A 55 28.13 1.86 4.01
CA LYS A 55 29.50 2.35 4.24
C LYS A 55 30.49 1.35 3.64
N ASN A 56 31.36 1.84 2.76
CA ASN A 56 32.47 1.08 2.18
C ASN A 56 33.67 1.03 3.13
N GLN A 57 34.59 0.10 2.89
CA GLN A 57 35.81 -0.04 3.70
C GLN A 57 36.74 1.19 3.62
N ASP A 58 36.68 1.95 2.53
CA ASP A 58 37.45 3.17 2.29
C ASP A 58 36.86 4.42 2.99
N GLY A 59 35.76 4.25 3.77
CA GLY A 59 35.05 5.31 4.47
C GLY A 59 34.03 6.08 3.62
N THR A 60 33.93 5.79 2.32
CA THR A 60 32.87 6.34 1.46
C THR A 60 31.52 5.68 1.73
N SER A 61 30.42 6.26 1.22
CA SER A 61 29.10 5.65 1.31
C SER A 61 28.49 5.50 -0.09
N THR A 62 27.93 4.34 -0.37
CA THR A 62 27.23 4.04 -1.62
C THR A 62 25.75 3.83 -1.35
N GLU A 63 24.89 4.42 -2.19
CA GLU A 63 23.45 4.17 -2.15
C GLU A 63 23.11 2.93 -2.98
N THR A 64 22.66 1.89 -2.32
CA THR A 64 22.33 0.59 -2.93
C THR A 64 20.82 0.37 -2.89
N PRO A 65 20.18 0.03 -4.02
CA PRO A 65 18.76 -0.32 -4.02
C PRO A 65 18.54 -1.61 -3.22
N LEU A 66 17.44 -1.69 -2.49
CA LEU A 66 16.97 -2.94 -1.90
C LEU A 66 16.56 -3.92 -3.01
N PRO A 67 16.64 -5.24 -2.75
CA PRO A 67 16.15 -6.22 -3.69
C PRO A 67 14.66 -6.05 -3.98
N ILE A 68 14.20 -6.53 -5.14
CA ILE A 68 12.77 -6.62 -5.45
C ILE A 68 12.15 -7.64 -4.50
N LEU A 69 11.07 -7.24 -3.84
CA LEU A 69 10.28 -8.12 -2.99
C LEU A 69 9.30 -8.89 -3.87
N LEU A 70 9.30 -10.21 -3.76
CA LEU A 70 8.46 -11.10 -4.58
C LEU A 70 7.27 -11.61 -3.76
N ASP A 71 6.17 -11.89 -4.47
CA ASP A 71 4.96 -12.53 -3.91
C ASP A 71 4.37 -11.84 -2.67
N VAL A 72 4.49 -10.51 -2.61
CA VAL A 72 3.98 -9.70 -1.52
C VAL A 72 2.44 -9.64 -1.58
N PRO A 73 1.70 -10.14 -0.56
CA PRO A 73 0.25 -10.06 -0.54
C PRO A 73 -0.24 -8.61 -0.49
N ILE A 74 -1.28 -8.31 -1.29
CA ILE A 74 -1.89 -6.98 -1.31
C ILE A 74 -2.93 -6.81 -0.20
N CYS A 75 -2.98 -5.61 0.38
CA CYS A 75 -4.01 -5.21 1.31
C CYS A 75 -5.04 -4.32 0.60
N LEU A 76 -6.29 -4.78 0.58
CA LEU A 76 -7.46 -4.03 0.09
C LEU A 76 -8.54 -3.99 1.18
N PRO A 77 -9.42 -2.96 1.16
CA PRO A 77 -10.56 -2.91 2.06
C PRO A 77 -11.48 -4.13 1.87
N ARG A 78 -11.52 -5.01 2.87
CA ARG A 78 -12.32 -6.25 2.84
C ARG A 78 -12.81 -6.60 4.24
N ALA A 79 -14.12 -6.79 4.39
CA ALA A 79 -14.72 -7.27 5.62
C ALA A 79 -16.14 -7.82 5.37
N GLY A 80 -16.63 -8.75 6.22
CA GLY A 80 -18.02 -9.20 6.24
C GLY A 80 -18.56 -9.76 4.92
N GLY A 81 -17.69 -10.34 4.08
CA GLY A 81 -18.07 -10.85 2.76
C GLY A 81 -18.06 -9.81 1.64
N PHE A 82 -17.68 -8.56 1.92
CA PHE A 82 -17.55 -7.47 0.94
C PHE A 82 -16.09 -7.11 0.72
N ALA A 83 -15.76 -6.69 -0.49
CA ALA A 83 -14.43 -6.19 -0.83
C ALA A 83 -14.53 -5.03 -1.83
N LEU A 84 -13.67 -4.02 -1.67
CA LEU A 84 -13.43 -2.99 -2.67
C LEU A 84 -12.19 -3.39 -3.47
N THR A 85 -12.39 -3.82 -4.71
CA THR A 85 -11.31 -4.23 -5.60
C THR A 85 -10.96 -3.11 -6.58
N MET A 86 -9.67 -2.92 -6.80
CA MET A 86 -9.13 -1.97 -7.77
C MET A 86 -8.14 -2.69 -8.69
N PRO A 87 -8.07 -2.32 -9.98
CA PRO A 87 -7.05 -2.87 -10.88
C PRO A 87 -5.66 -2.41 -10.42
N VAL A 88 -4.78 -3.37 -10.14
CA VAL A 88 -3.37 -3.10 -9.79
C VAL A 88 -2.53 -3.12 -11.07
N LYS A 89 -1.65 -2.15 -11.24
CA LYS A 89 -0.79 -2.02 -12.42
C LYS A 89 0.67 -1.83 -12.04
N VAL A 90 1.54 -2.22 -12.95
CA VAL A 90 2.96 -1.86 -12.87
C VAL A 90 3.11 -0.33 -12.85
N GLY A 91 3.89 0.16 -11.92
CA GLY A 91 4.07 1.59 -11.66
C GLY A 91 3.19 2.16 -10.55
N ASP A 92 2.21 1.41 -10.04
CA ASP A 92 1.42 1.84 -8.88
C ASP A 92 2.33 1.91 -7.65
N GLU A 93 2.15 2.96 -6.85
CA GLU A 93 2.88 3.14 -5.60
C GLU A 93 2.13 2.47 -4.45
N CYS A 94 2.87 1.94 -3.50
CA CYS A 94 2.32 1.27 -2.32
C CYS A 94 3.19 1.54 -1.08
N LEU A 95 2.63 1.29 0.09
CA LEU A 95 3.40 1.16 1.32
C LEU A 95 3.61 -0.32 1.61
N VAL A 96 4.87 -0.72 1.67
CA VAL A 96 5.26 -2.05 2.10
C VAL A 96 5.47 -2.04 3.61
N VAL A 97 4.77 -2.91 4.33
CA VAL A 97 4.89 -3.09 5.78
C VAL A 97 5.44 -4.48 6.05
N PHE A 98 6.46 -4.57 6.90
CA PHE A 98 7.09 -5.84 7.25
C PHE A 98 6.49 -6.42 8.54
N ALA A 99 6.16 -7.71 8.51
CA ALA A 99 5.61 -8.39 9.67
C ALA A 99 6.68 -8.59 10.75
N ASP A 100 6.24 -8.62 12.01
CA ASP A 100 7.12 -8.91 13.15
C ASP A 100 7.71 -10.33 13.08
N ASN A 101 6.96 -11.28 12.50
CA ASN A 101 7.36 -12.69 12.39
C ASN A 101 7.14 -13.21 10.97
N CYS A 102 7.72 -14.39 10.68
CA CYS A 102 7.51 -15.11 9.44
C CYS A 102 6.01 -15.39 9.20
N ILE A 103 5.50 -15.03 8.03
CA ILE A 103 4.08 -15.16 7.63
C ILE A 103 3.79 -16.36 6.75
N ASN A 104 4.76 -17.18 6.36
CA ASN A 104 4.62 -18.23 5.36
C ASN A 104 3.47 -19.20 5.67
N ALA A 105 3.41 -19.74 6.88
CA ALA A 105 2.36 -20.67 7.29
C ALA A 105 0.99 -20.04 7.28
N TRP A 106 0.88 -18.78 7.75
CA TRP A 106 -0.37 -18.03 7.69
C TRP A 106 -0.79 -17.72 6.25
N PHE A 107 0.13 -17.29 5.41
CA PHE A 107 -0.17 -16.92 4.03
C PHE A 107 -0.64 -18.14 3.21
N SER A 108 -0.06 -19.32 3.43
CA SER A 108 -0.44 -20.54 2.72
C SER A 108 -1.72 -21.21 3.23
N SER A 109 -1.99 -21.15 4.55
CA SER A 109 -3.02 -21.96 5.20
C SER A 109 -4.12 -21.14 5.90
N GLY A 110 -3.89 -19.86 6.17
CA GLY A 110 -4.81 -19.02 6.94
C GLY A 110 -4.89 -19.41 8.42
N GLY A 111 -5.82 -18.78 9.15
CA GLY A 111 -6.07 -19.07 10.57
C GLY A 111 -4.90 -18.69 11.49
N VAL A 112 -4.87 -19.31 12.69
CA VAL A 112 -3.77 -19.14 13.66
C VAL A 112 -2.73 -20.22 13.39
N GLN A 113 -1.50 -19.81 13.07
CA GLN A 113 -0.41 -20.71 12.70
C GLN A 113 0.82 -20.52 13.61
N GLY A 114 1.64 -21.56 13.71
CA GLY A 114 2.97 -21.47 14.31
C GLY A 114 3.96 -20.77 13.37
N GLN A 115 4.96 -20.15 13.96
CA GLN A 115 6.06 -19.55 13.21
C GLN A 115 6.97 -20.66 12.63
N GLU A 116 7.15 -20.71 11.30
CA GLU A 116 8.00 -21.69 10.64
C GLU A 116 9.49 -21.34 10.77
N GLU A 117 9.83 -20.06 10.67
CA GLU A 117 11.21 -19.56 10.75
C GLU A 117 11.33 -18.40 11.74
N LYS A 118 12.47 -18.29 12.40
CA LYS A 118 12.75 -17.25 13.40
C LYS A 118 13.11 -15.87 12.77
N ARG A 119 12.63 -15.59 11.55
CA ARG A 119 12.80 -14.29 10.93
C ARG A 119 11.95 -13.24 11.66
N ARG A 120 12.46 -12.02 11.72
CA ARG A 120 11.73 -10.86 12.23
C ARG A 120 12.03 -9.66 11.36
N HIS A 121 11.00 -8.89 11.06
CA HIS A 121 11.10 -7.69 10.21
C HIS A 121 11.88 -7.96 8.90
N ASP A 122 11.64 -9.13 8.33
CA ASP A 122 12.36 -9.60 7.15
C ASP A 122 11.71 -9.10 5.86
N LEU A 123 12.52 -8.89 4.85
CA LEU A 123 12.05 -8.45 3.52
C LEU A 123 11.07 -9.44 2.87
N SER A 124 11.16 -10.73 3.24
CA SER A 124 10.29 -11.79 2.73
C SER A 124 8.91 -11.83 3.39
N ASP A 125 8.74 -11.14 4.52
CA ASP A 125 7.52 -11.17 5.32
C ASP A 125 6.78 -9.81 5.23
N ALA A 126 6.43 -9.40 4.01
CA ALA A 126 5.90 -8.09 3.71
C ALA A 126 4.43 -8.13 3.28
N PHE A 127 3.73 -7.01 3.49
CA PHE A 127 2.40 -6.72 2.94
C PHE A 127 2.46 -5.42 2.15
N ALA A 128 1.77 -5.36 1.01
CA ALA A 128 1.65 -4.16 0.20
C ALA A 128 0.28 -3.49 0.42
N ILE A 129 0.28 -2.33 1.05
CA ILE A 129 -0.90 -1.48 1.22
C ILE A 129 -0.96 -0.56 0.01
N LEU A 130 -1.94 -0.78 -0.87
CA LEU A 130 -2.16 0.05 -2.06
C LEU A 130 -2.81 1.37 -1.68
N GLY A 131 -2.63 2.40 -2.53
CA GLY A 131 -3.29 3.69 -2.35
C GLY A 131 -2.44 4.74 -1.60
N THR A 132 -1.15 4.51 -1.41
CA THR A 132 -0.18 5.56 -1.08
C THR A 132 0.41 6.12 -2.37
N TRP A 133 0.78 7.39 -2.37
CA TRP A 133 1.39 8.05 -3.53
C TRP A 133 2.36 9.14 -3.12
N SER A 134 3.34 9.37 -3.98
CA SER A 134 4.25 10.49 -3.89
C SER A 134 3.61 11.80 -4.42
N GLN A 135 4.17 12.95 -4.09
CA GLN A 135 3.63 14.25 -4.54
C GLN A 135 3.46 14.37 -6.08
N PRO A 136 4.38 13.87 -6.91
CA PRO A 136 4.16 13.87 -8.36
C PRO A 136 2.94 13.08 -8.82
N ASN A 137 2.57 12.02 -8.08
CA ASN A 137 1.48 11.10 -8.41
C ASN A 137 0.18 11.36 -7.62
N ARG A 138 0.07 12.53 -6.96
CA ARG A 138 -1.12 12.90 -6.20
C ARG A 138 -2.38 12.87 -7.05
N ILE A 139 -3.51 12.54 -6.43
CA ILE A 139 -4.82 12.56 -7.09
C ILE A 139 -5.17 14.00 -7.49
N THR A 140 -5.37 14.22 -8.79
CA THR A 140 -5.84 15.50 -9.31
C THR A 140 -7.34 15.65 -9.11
N GLY A 141 -7.80 16.87 -8.76
CA GLY A 141 -9.22 17.11 -8.49
C GLY A 141 -9.72 16.31 -7.30
N PHE A 142 -8.93 16.31 -6.20
CA PHE A 142 -9.33 15.71 -4.94
C PHE A 142 -10.54 16.45 -4.38
N LEU A 143 -11.62 15.71 -4.06
CA LEU A 143 -12.83 16.28 -3.47
C LEU A 143 -12.61 16.50 -1.97
N SER A 144 -12.85 17.71 -1.49
CA SER A 144 -12.65 18.09 -0.08
C SER A 144 -13.94 18.24 0.72
N ASP A 145 -15.11 18.21 0.04
CA ASP A 145 -16.44 18.46 0.60
C ASP A 145 -17.38 17.26 0.47
N GLY A 146 -16.84 16.05 0.29
CA GLY A 146 -17.61 14.83 0.16
C GLY A 146 -16.75 13.59 0.01
N ALA A 147 -17.36 12.43 -0.10
CA ALA A 147 -16.72 11.16 -0.44
C ALA A 147 -16.90 10.87 -1.93
N GLN A 148 -15.84 10.41 -2.61
CA GLN A 148 -15.90 10.12 -4.03
C GLN A 148 -15.18 8.82 -4.40
N LEU A 149 -15.87 7.96 -5.14
CA LEU A 149 -15.25 6.89 -5.91
C LEU A 149 -15.05 7.38 -7.34
N LYS A 150 -13.80 7.47 -7.80
CA LYS A 150 -13.45 8.16 -9.03
C LYS A 150 -12.55 7.32 -9.93
N SER A 151 -12.88 7.27 -11.22
CA SER A 151 -11.96 6.80 -12.24
C SER A 151 -10.99 7.91 -12.62
N LEU A 152 -9.70 7.75 -12.32
CA LEU A 152 -8.67 8.74 -12.64
C LEU A 152 -8.38 8.85 -14.15
N ARG A 153 -8.86 7.90 -14.96
CA ARG A 153 -8.61 7.84 -16.41
C ARG A 153 -9.85 8.10 -17.25
N GLY A 154 -11.02 7.64 -16.81
CA GLY A 154 -12.25 7.67 -17.60
C GLY A 154 -13.28 8.72 -17.18
N GLY A 155 -13.01 9.46 -16.10
CA GLY A 155 -13.88 10.53 -15.62
C GLY A 155 -15.17 10.07 -14.93
N ALA A 156 -15.48 8.77 -14.87
CA ALA A 156 -16.64 8.27 -14.14
C ALA A 156 -16.48 8.47 -12.64
N THR A 157 -17.56 8.96 -11.98
CA THR A 157 -17.57 9.23 -10.54
C THR A 157 -18.85 8.77 -9.87
N ILE A 158 -18.73 8.37 -8.60
CA ILE A 158 -19.85 8.30 -7.66
C ILE A 158 -19.46 9.22 -6.50
N THR A 159 -20.23 10.28 -6.32
CA THR A 159 -19.97 11.33 -5.33
C THR A 159 -21.07 11.34 -4.30
N ILE A 160 -20.74 11.39 -3.03
CA ILE A 160 -21.66 11.48 -1.90
C ILE A 160 -21.34 12.76 -1.15
N LYS A 161 -22.34 13.66 -1.06
CA LYS A 161 -22.36 14.88 -0.24
C LYS A 161 -23.48 14.77 0.79
N ASP A 162 -23.59 15.75 1.68
CA ASP A 162 -24.53 15.71 2.81
C ASP A 162 -25.98 15.33 2.42
N ASN A 163 -26.49 15.78 1.28
CA ASN A 163 -27.87 15.56 0.85
C ASN A 163 -27.98 15.10 -0.62
N GLU A 164 -26.88 14.66 -1.22
CA GLU A 164 -26.83 14.34 -2.64
C GLU A 164 -25.95 13.10 -2.88
N ILE A 165 -26.41 12.21 -3.76
CA ILE A 165 -25.57 11.18 -4.38
C ILE A 165 -25.61 11.44 -5.87
N ASP A 166 -24.45 11.74 -6.46
CA ASP A 166 -24.28 11.99 -7.87
C ASP A 166 -23.49 10.84 -8.52
N ILE A 167 -24.02 10.32 -9.63
CA ILE A 167 -23.39 9.27 -10.44
C ILE A 167 -23.19 9.82 -11.84
N ASP A 168 -21.98 10.22 -12.17
CA ASP A 168 -21.60 10.75 -13.47
C ASP A 168 -20.72 9.75 -14.22
N ALA A 169 -21.16 9.41 -15.44
CA ALA A 169 -20.43 8.53 -16.34
C ALA A 169 -21.00 8.67 -17.76
N GLN A 170 -20.21 8.33 -18.78
CA GLN A 170 -20.69 8.24 -20.16
C GLN A 170 -21.88 7.26 -20.30
N THR A 171 -21.89 6.18 -19.53
CA THR A 171 -22.96 5.19 -19.49
C THR A 171 -23.13 4.66 -18.08
N VAL A 172 -24.35 4.74 -17.54
CA VAL A 172 -24.75 4.11 -16.30
C VAL A 172 -25.67 2.92 -16.60
N LYS A 173 -25.31 1.72 -16.14
CA LYS A 173 -26.14 0.51 -16.28
C LYS A 173 -26.57 0.05 -14.92
N ILE A 174 -27.89 -0.08 -14.71
CA ILE A 174 -28.51 -0.60 -13.50
C ILE A 174 -29.25 -1.87 -13.89
N ASN A 175 -28.78 -3.01 -13.40
CA ASN A 175 -29.38 -4.32 -13.69
C ASN A 175 -29.90 -4.93 -12.39
N GLY A 176 -31.15 -5.32 -12.36
CA GLY A 176 -31.79 -5.97 -11.22
C GLY A 176 -33.07 -6.65 -11.66
N THR A 177 -33.50 -7.67 -10.92
CA THR A 177 -34.82 -8.28 -11.14
C THR A 177 -35.94 -7.28 -10.88
N THR A 178 -35.72 -6.39 -9.91
CA THR A 178 -36.61 -5.27 -9.59
C THR A 178 -35.77 -4.03 -9.34
N ILE A 179 -36.17 -2.90 -9.89
CA ILE A 179 -35.59 -1.57 -9.65
C ILE A 179 -36.71 -0.68 -9.13
N GLU A 180 -36.60 -0.22 -7.88
CA GLU A 180 -37.57 0.66 -7.25
C GLU A 180 -36.99 2.07 -7.09
N LEU A 181 -37.71 3.07 -7.56
CA LEU A 181 -37.36 4.50 -7.44
C LEU A 181 -38.46 5.18 -6.61
N ASN A 182 -38.27 5.23 -5.29
CA ASN A 182 -39.27 5.74 -4.34
C ASN A 182 -39.05 7.24 -4.04
N GLY A 183 -39.20 8.08 -5.04
CA GLY A 183 -39.14 9.55 -4.93
C GLY A 183 -40.51 10.19 -5.10
N SER A 184 -40.69 11.42 -4.60
CA SER A 184 -41.86 12.21 -4.88
C SER A 184 -41.99 12.60 -6.37
N SER A 185 -40.88 12.64 -7.09
CA SER A 185 -40.83 12.74 -8.56
C SER A 185 -39.59 12.03 -9.11
N VAL A 186 -39.71 11.44 -10.30
CA VAL A 186 -38.61 10.87 -11.08
C VAL A 186 -38.53 11.63 -12.41
N LYS A 187 -37.33 12.12 -12.76
CA LYS A 187 -37.14 12.94 -13.97
C LYS A 187 -36.13 12.31 -14.91
N ALA A 188 -36.43 12.19 -16.20
CA ALA A 188 -35.48 11.89 -17.26
C ALA A 188 -35.26 13.12 -18.14
N LYS A 189 -33.97 13.52 -18.34
CA LYS A 189 -33.60 14.75 -19.06
C LYS A 189 -34.36 15.98 -18.57
N GLY A 190 -34.61 16.08 -17.25
CA GLY A 190 -35.39 17.19 -16.67
C GLY A 190 -36.92 17.05 -16.82
N THR A 191 -37.41 16.05 -17.52
CA THR A 191 -38.84 15.76 -17.66
C THR A 191 -39.27 14.65 -16.68
N GLU A 192 -40.40 14.86 -16.03
CA GLU A 192 -40.98 13.87 -15.10
C GLU A 192 -41.40 12.61 -15.88
N ILE A 193 -41.08 11.43 -15.33
CA ILE A 193 -41.52 10.17 -15.88
C ILE A 193 -42.82 9.80 -15.15
N PRO A 194 -43.90 9.48 -15.87
CA PRO A 194 -45.18 9.12 -15.29
C PRO A 194 -45.15 7.81 -14.50
#